data_7e97e5a2148f379c58e7134a86867bdc
#
_entry.id   7e97e5a2148f379c58e7134a86867bdc
#
_cell.length_a   1.000
_cell.length_b   1.000
_cell.length_c   1.000
_cell.angle_alpha   90.00
_cell.angle_beta   90.00
_cell.angle_gamma   90.00
#
_symmetry.space_group_name_H-M   'P 1'
#
loop_
_entity.id
_entity.type
_entity.pdbx_description
1 polymer ?
#
loop_
_entity_poly.entity_id
_entity_poly.type
_entity_poly.pdbx_seq_one_letter_code
_entity_poly.pdbx_strand_id
1 'polypeptide(L)'
;MKKTLTVNLGGTVFNIDDDAYRLLDNYLSNLKMHFRKEAGADEIVDDIERRISELFAEKLSAGSQVITIADVEEVIAPIFYTVPLQL
;
A
#
# COMPACT_ATOMS: atom_id res chain seq x y z
N MET A 1 -11.42 19.95 -1.28
CA MET A 1 -10.17 20.02 -2.03
C MET A 1 -9.20 18.95 -1.56
N LYS A 2 -8.67 18.21 -2.49
CA LYS A 2 -7.73 17.13 -2.11
C LYS A 2 -6.36 17.68 -1.83
N LYS A 3 -5.73 17.12 -0.81
CA LYS A 3 -4.36 17.44 -0.51
C LYS A 3 -3.48 16.29 -0.96
N THR A 4 -2.25 16.62 -1.33
CA THR A 4 -1.27 15.63 -1.73
C THR A 4 -0.24 15.51 -0.62
N LEU A 5 0.08 14.29 -0.26
CA LEU A 5 1.09 14.00 0.76
C LEU A 5 2.30 13.38 0.09
N THR A 6 3.46 13.59 0.67
CA THR A 6 4.68 12.91 0.24
C THR A 6 4.99 11.84 1.26
N VAL A 7 5.06 10.59 0.82
CA VAL A 7 5.27 9.47 1.71
C VAL A 7 6.43 8.61 1.24
N ASN A 8 7.05 7.94 2.21
CA ASN A 8 8.09 6.96 1.94
C ASN A 8 7.54 5.60 2.28
N LEU A 9 7.48 4.72 1.29
CA LEU A 9 7.00 3.37 1.50
C LEU A 9 7.99 2.41 0.86
N GLY A 10 8.51 1.48 1.65
CA GLY A 10 9.46 0.50 1.14
C GLY A 10 10.72 1.11 0.56
N GLY A 11 11.10 2.30 1.03
CA GLY A 11 12.29 2.98 0.52
C GLY A 11 12.03 3.87 -0.69
N THR A 12 10.81 3.92 -1.17
CA THR A 12 10.46 4.75 -2.33
C THR A 12 9.60 5.93 -1.86
N VAL A 13 9.94 7.12 -2.32
CA VAL A 13 9.20 8.33 -2.00
C VAL A 13 8.28 8.68 -3.15
N PHE A 14 7.03 8.96 -2.86
CA PHE A 14 6.07 9.35 -3.90
C PHE A 14 4.97 10.22 -3.32
N ASN A 15 4.25 10.89 -4.21
CA ASN A 15 3.13 11.74 -3.83
C ASN A 15 1.85 10.94 -3.92
N ILE A 16 0.96 11.15 -2.98
CA ILE A 16 -0.29 10.40 -2.89
C ILE A 16 -1.38 11.34 -2.39
N ASP A 17 -2.57 11.23 -2.95
CA ASP A 17 -3.73 11.98 -2.46
C ASP A 17 -4.02 11.58 -1.02
N ASP A 18 -4.49 12.52 -0.20
CA ASP A 18 -4.68 12.24 1.22
C ASP A 18 -5.76 11.19 1.46
N ASP A 19 -6.82 11.15 0.65
CA ASP A 19 -7.83 10.12 0.79
C ASP A 19 -7.28 8.75 0.37
N ALA A 20 -6.43 8.72 -0.65
CA ALA A 20 -5.77 7.50 -1.05
C ALA A 20 -4.82 7.02 0.05
N TYR A 21 -4.13 7.95 0.70
CA TYR A 21 -3.24 7.59 1.80
C TYR A 21 -4.02 6.98 2.96
N ARG A 22 -5.18 7.51 3.27
CA ARG A 22 -6.00 6.95 4.35
C ARG A 22 -6.41 5.51 4.04
N LEU A 23 -6.77 5.24 2.80
CA LEU A 23 -7.13 3.89 2.39
C LEU A 23 -5.94 2.96 2.54
N LEU A 24 -4.78 3.40 2.07
CA LEU A 24 -3.56 2.61 2.17
C LEU A 24 -3.17 2.38 3.62
N ASP A 25 -3.22 3.43 4.44
CA ASP A 25 -2.83 3.33 5.84
C ASP A 25 -3.76 2.39 6.60
N ASN A 26 -5.06 2.45 6.33
CA ASN A 26 -6.02 1.53 6.94
C ASN A 26 -5.71 0.09 6.56
N TYR A 27 -5.40 -0.13 5.30
CA TYR A 27 -5.08 -1.47 4.82
C TYR A 27 -3.83 -2.01 5.51
N LEU A 28 -2.78 -1.21 5.57
CA LEU A 28 -1.53 -1.64 6.21
C LEU A 28 -1.70 -1.83 7.71
N SER A 29 -2.46 -0.97 8.36
CA SER A 29 -2.73 -1.12 9.79
C SER A 29 -3.49 -2.41 10.07
N ASN A 30 -4.47 -2.72 9.24
CA ASN A 30 -5.22 -3.96 9.40
C ASN A 30 -4.34 -5.18 9.18
N LEU A 31 -3.42 -5.10 8.22
CA LEU A 31 -2.48 -6.19 8.00
C LEU A 31 -1.59 -6.40 9.22
N LYS A 32 -1.07 -5.32 9.78
CA LYS A 32 -0.21 -5.43 10.95
C LYS A 32 -0.96 -6.03 12.12
N MET A 33 -2.20 -5.64 12.32
CA MET A 33 -3.01 -6.22 13.38
C MET A 33 -3.30 -7.69 13.14
N HIS A 34 -3.57 -8.04 11.89
CA HIS A 34 -3.92 -9.41 11.54
C HIS A 34 -2.74 -10.35 11.78
N PHE A 35 -1.54 -9.94 11.47
CA PHE A 35 -0.37 -10.79 11.56
C PHE A 35 0.45 -10.60 12.83
N ARG A 36 0.04 -9.72 13.72
CA ARG A 36 0.92 -9.32 14.82
C ARG A 36 1.30 -10.45 15.76
N LYS A 37 0.52 -11.53 15.78
CA LYS A 37 0.82 -12.68 16.64
C LYS A 37 1.61 -13.75 15.92
N GLU A 38 1.91 -13.54 14.66
CA GLU A 38 2.60 -14.55 13.86
C GLU A 38 4.09 -14.32 13.89
N ALA A 39 4.85 -15.38 13.95
CA ALA A 39 6.30 -15.29 13.81
C ALA A 39 6.58 -14.81 12.39
N GLY A 40 7.48 -13.84 12.27
CA GLY A 40 7.82 -13.32 10.95
C GLY A 40 6.82 -12.33 10.38
N ALA A 41 5.88 -11.87 11.21
CA ALA A 41 4.87 -10.93 10.74
C ALA A 41 5.47 -9.66 10.15
N ASP A 42 6.54 -9.15 10.76
CA ASP A 42 7.20 -7.95 10.28
C ASP A 42 7.74 -8.15 8.87
N GLU A 43 8.28 -9.32 8.59
CA GLU A 43 8.78 -9.62 7.26
C GLU A 43 7.66 -9.69 6.24
N ILE A 44 6.52 -10.27 6.62
CA ILE A 44 5.37 -10.37 5.74
C ILE A 44 4.87 -8.97 5.38
N VAL A 45 4.71 -8.11 6.37
CA VAL A 45 4.23 -6.75 6.15
C VAL A 45 5.23 -5.96 5.31
N ASP A 46 6.52 -6.11 5.60
CA ASP A 46 7.56 -5.44 4.82
C ASP A 46 7.53 -5.87 3.36
N ASP A 47 7.34 -7.14 3.10
CA ASP A 47 7.25 -7.65 1.73
C ASP A 47 6.05 -7.05 1.01
N ILE A 48 4.92 -6.95 1.70
CA ILE A 48 3.72 -6.37 1.11
C ILE A 48 3.94 -4.89 0.82
N GLU A 49 4.55 -4.16 1.75
CA GLU A 49 4.85 -2.75 1.54
C GLU A 49 5.79 -2.54 0.36
N ARG A 50 6.79 -3.39 0.25
CA ARG A 50 7.74 -3.30 -0.86
C ARG A 50 7.03 -3.57 -2.19
N ARG A 51 6.16 -4.56 -2.21
CA ARG A 51 5.41 -4.88 -3.41
C ARG A 51 4.51 -3.72 -3.83
N ILE A 52 3.84 -3.12 -2.85
CA ILE A 52 2.98 -1.97 -3.12
C ILE A 52 3.82 -0.83 -3.69
N SER A 53 4.99 -0.56 -3.09
CA SER A 53 5.83 0.53 -3.56
C SER A 53 6.30 0.30 -4.99
N GLU A 54 6.61 -0.95 -5.34
CA GLU A 54 7.02 -1.29 -6.71
C GLU A 54 5.89 -1.03 -7.69
N LEU A 55 4.66 -1.41 -7.33
CA LEU A 55 3.52 -1.21 -8.20
C LEU A 55 3.20 0.27 -8.34
N PHE A 56 3.33 1.05 -7.27
CA PHE A 56 3.15 2.50 -7.35
C PHE A 56 4.21 3.12 -8.23
N ALA A 57 5.46 2.67 -8.13
CA ALA A 57 6.54 3.17 -8.97
C ALA A 57 6.25 2.91 -10.45
N GLU A 58 5.67 1.75 -10.77
CA GLU A 58 5.28 1.45 -12.13
C GLU A 58 4.21 2.42 -12.63
N LYS A 59 3.24 2.74 -11.80
CA LYS A 59 2.20 3.68 -12.17
C LYS A 59 2.76 5.07 -12.43
N LEU A 60 3.69 5.50 -11.59
CA LEU A 60 4.33 6.80 -11.77
C LEU A 60 5.19 6.83 -13.02
N SER A 61 5.87 5.73 -13.33
CA SER A 61 6.65 5.62 -14.54
C SER A 61 5.77 5.65 -15.78
N ALA A 62 4.55 5.19 -15.66
CA ALA A 62 3.61 5.17 -16.79
C ALA A 62 2.98 6.54 -17.05
N GLY A 63 3.30 7.54 -16.22
CA GLY A 63 2.83 8.89 -16.45
C GLY A 63 1.99 9.51 -15.35
N SER A 64 1.61 8.73 -14.36
CA SER A 64 0.87 9.28 -13.22
C SER A 64 1.79 10.14 -12.38
N GLN A 65 1.29 11.29 -11.93
CA GLN A 65 2.11 12.18 -11.10
C GLN A 65 1.83 11.99 -9.62
N VAL A 66 0.67 11.43 -9.32
CA VAL A 66 0.21 11.27 -7.94
C VAL A 66 -0.57 9.96 -7.87
N ILE A 67 -0.44 9.28 -6.74
CA ILE A 67 -1.21 8.05 -6.49
C ILE A 67 -2.60 8.43 -6.01
N THR A 68 -3.62 7.94 -6.68
CA THR A 68 -5.01 8.25 -6.35
C THR A 68 -5.66 7.07 -5.63
N ILE A 69 -6.87 7.28 -5.14
CA ILE A 69 -7.64 6.20 -4.52
C ILE A 69 -7.80 5.01 -5.46
N ALA A 70 -8.08 5.29 -6.74
CA ALA A 70 -8.23 4.22 -7.72
C ALA A 70 -6.94 3.42 -7.85
N ASP A 71 -5.80 4.11 -7.82
CA ASP A 71 -4.50 3.44 -7.91
C ASP A 71 -4.27 2.55 -6.70
N VAL A 72 -4.62 3.03 -5.51
CA VAL A 72 -4.47 2.22 -4.30
C VAL A 72 -5.37 0.99 -4.39
N GLU A 73 -6.61 1.18 -4.81
CA GLU A 73 -7.54 0.05 -4.92
C GLU A 73 -7.03 -0.99 -5.90
N GLU A 74 -6.47 -0.56 -7.03
CA GLU A 74 -5.92 -1.50 -8.00
C GLU A 74 -4.76 -2.29 -7.45
N VAL A 75 -3.95 -1.65 -6.63
CA VAL A 75 -2.75 -2.29 -6.10
C VAL A 75 -3.08 -3.24 -4.97
N ILE A 76 -3.98 -2.84 -4.06
CA ILE A 76 -4.26 -3.68 -2.90
C ILE A 76 -5.25 -4.80 -3.19
N ALA A 77 -6.10 -4.67 -4.21
CA ALA A 77 -7.09 -5.69 -4.51
C ALA A 77 -6.46 -7.06 -4.78
N PRO A 78 -5.45 -7.18 -5.66
CA PRO A 78 -4.81 -8.47 -5.88
C PRO A 78 -4.15 -9.02 -4.63
N ILE A 79 -3.55 -8.14 -3.83
CA ILE A 79 -2.90 -8.58 -2.59
C ILE A 79 -3.96 -9.07 -1.61
N PHE A 80 -5.07 -8.37 -1.55
CA PHE A 80 -6.15 -8.74 -0.66
C PHE A 80 -6.69 -10.12 -0.99
N TYR A 81 -6.82 -10.45 -2.27
CA TYR A 81 -7.28 -11.77 -2.67
C TYR A 81 -6.21 -12.84 -2.48
N THR A 82 -4.95 -12.46 -2.51
CA THR A 82 -3.84 -13.40 -2.35
C THR A 82 -3.62 -13.77 -0.90
N VAL A 83 -3.85 -12.85 0.00
CA VAL A 83 -3.69 -13.11 1.43
C VAL A 83 -4.80 -14.05 1.84
N PRO A 84 -4.46 -15.18 2.45
CA PRO A 84 -5.50 -16.13 2.89
C PRO A 84 -6.32 -15.53 3.98
N LEU A 85 -7.52 -15.23 3.65
CA LEU A 85 -8.38 -14.61 4.61
C LEU A 85 -9.17 -15.63 5.34
N GLN A 86 -9.05 -16.80 4.88
CA GLN A 86 -9.75 -17.76 5.54
C GLN A 86 -9.22 -18.04 6.77
N LEU A 87 -9.57 -17.83 7.17
CA LEU A 87 -9.20 -18.14 8.13
C LEU A 87 -9.70 -18.82 8.72
#